data_73f35face6ec856c139f520ca433fee9
#
_entry.id   73f35face6ec856c139f520ca433fee9
#
_cell.length_a   1.000
_cell.length_b   1.000
_cell.length_c   1.000
_cell.angle_alpha   90.00
_cell.angle_beta   90.00
_cell.angle_gamma   90.00
#
_symmetry.space_group_name_H-M   'P 1'
#
loop_
_entity.id
_entity.type
_entity.pdbx_description
1 polymer ?
#
loop_
_entity_poly.entity_id
_entity_poly.type
_entity_poly.pdbx_seq_one_letter_code
_entity_poly.pdbx_strand_id
1 'polypeptide(L)'
;MSIIDRRDFVKSISVAAGAAALAGANPVMAQSSATKSTYEVFALKYAGPLDRPGAMTFFNQGYSDVIQINYYVWAIRAKNGATTLVDTGTGKAWGPKFKGFFPPEQMVARIGIKPEQVTRIVVTHMHFDHIGGITDFAQAYPTAKFYVQKKEFDFWVNSPLSKRAAYRPLQNPDAIQAFGEMGKGPRVIQVDGDMVIGPDMQLLLAPGHTPGLQTVLIPTAKGQTIVGSDSAHLFRSFKEDVPSGLITNLPIWLETYDKLRFNAPVENMFPGHDSKMLTDFPKVAEDITQLA
;
A
#
# COMPACT_ATOMS: atom_id res chain seq x y z
N MET A 1 31.33 3.18 -36.25
CA MET A 1 30.96 3.00 -34.84
C MET A 1 30.31 1.64 -34.75
N SER A 2 31.02 0.61 -34.27
CA SER A 2 30.61 -0.79 -34.26
C SER A 2 29.73 -1.03 -33.04
N ILE A 3 28.57 -1.63 -33.26
CA ILE A 3 27.62 -2.03 -32.21
C ILE A 3 28.20 -3.32 -31.58
N ILE A 4 28.56 -3.26 -30.30
CA ILE A 4 29.01 -4.42 -29.52
C ILE A 4 27.79 -5.31 -29.22
N ASP A 5 27.83 -6.55 -29.73
CA ASP A 5 26.78 -7.55 -29.50
C ASP A 5 26.81 -8.04 -28.03
N ARG A 6 25.63 -8.10 -27.41
CA ARG A 6 25.42 -8.50 -26.01
C ARG A 6 25.84 -9.94 -25.68
N ARG A 7 26.26 -10.74 -26.65
CA ARG A 7 26.64 -12.16 -26.47
C ARG A 7 28.07 -12.41 -26.04
N ASP A 8 28.94 -11.38 -26.11
CA ASP A 8 30.39 -11.55 -25.84
C ASP A 8 30.80 -11.22 -24.41
N PHE A 9 29.86 -10.75 -23.54
CA PHE A 9 30.20 -10.38 -22.16
C PHE A 9 30.14 -11.54 -21.14
N VAL A 10 29.73 -12.74 -21.55
CA VAL A 10 29.49 -13.88 -20.60
C VAL A 10 30.64 -14.93 -20.59
N LYS A 11 31.75 -14.72 -21.27
CA LYS A 11 32.76 -15.76 -21.47
C LYS A 11 34.10 -15.58 -20.74
N SER A 12 34.19 -14.91 -19.64
CA SER A 12 35.48 -14.84 -18.90
C SER A 12 35.34 -14.70 -17.38
N ILE A 13 34.85 -15.73 -16.71
CA ILE A 13 35.21 -16.02 -15.31
C ILE A 13 35.25 -17.53 -15.13
N SER A 14 36.43 -18.12 -15.34
CA SER A 14 36.73 -19.47 -14.87
C SER A 14 37.46 -19.33 -13.53
N VAL A 15 36.82 -19.72 -12.44
CA VAL A 15 37.43 -19.87 -11.12
C VAL A 15 37.51 -21.35 -10.76
N ALA A 16 38.69 -21.80 -10.47
CA ALA A 16 38.99 -23.16 -10.05
C ALA A 16 38.32 -23.49 -8.72
N ALA A 17 37.60 -24.61 -8.68
CA ALA A 17 37.02 -25.16 -7.46
C ALA A 17 37.96 -26.16 -6.83
N GLY A 18 38.48 -25.84 -5.65
CA GLY A 18 39.14 -26.83 -4.75
C GLY A 18 38.06 -27.55 -3.95
N ALA A 19 38.02 -28.88 -4.09
CA ALA A 19 37.12 -29.73 -3.33
C ALA A 19 37.67 -29.94 -1.90
N ALA A 20 36.91 -29.57 -0.88
CA ALA A 20 37.04 -30.08 0.48
C ALA A 20 35.68 -30.69 0.90
N ALA A 21 35.68 -32.01 0.99
CA ALA A 21 34.55 -32.76 1.53
C ALA A 21 34.48 -32.58 3.05
N LEU A 22 33.45 -32.01 3.56
CA LEU A 22 33.04 -32.10 4.95
C LEU A 22 31.63 -32.71 5.00
N ALA A 23 31.58 -33.96 5.46
CA ALA A 23 30.35 -34.61 5.88
C ALA A 23 29.80 -33.87 7.11
N GLY A 24 28.63 -33.30 6.99
CA GLY A 24 27.97 -32.58 8.06
C GLY A 24 26.46 -32.63 7.90
N ALA A 25 25.82 -33.28 8.85
CA ALA A 25 24.39 -33.49 9.04
C ALA A 25 23.46 -32.47 8.34
N ASN A 26 22.57 -32.98 7.50
CA ASN A 26 21.38 -32.23 7.04
C ASN A 26 20.57 -31.81 8.26
N PRO A 27 20.35 -30.49 8.49
CA PRO A 27 19.27 -30.12 9.38
C PRO A 27 17.98 -30.46 8.64
N VAL A 28 17.26 -31.47 9.13
CA VAL A 28 15.86 -31.67 8.83
C VAL A 28 15.17 -30.38 9.32
N MET A 29 14.93 -29.47 8.41
CA MET A 29 14.04 -28.36 8.62
C MET A 29 12.68 -29.00 8.91
N ALA A 30 12.34 -29.10 10.18
CA ALA A 30 10.99 -29.41 10.60
C ALA A 30 10.10 -28.33 9.97
N GLN A 31 9.43 -28.67 8.86
CA GLN A 31 8.31 -27.91 8.36
C GLN A 31 7.25 -27.96 9.45
N SER A 32 7.23 -26.94 10.29
CA SER A 32 6.09 -26.64 11.13
C SER A 32 4.90 -26.50 10.19
N SER A 33 4.00 -27.47 10.19
CA SER A 33 2.68 -27.39 9.53
C SER A 33 1.75 -26.49 10.34
N ALA A 34 2.24 -25.34 10.80
CA ALA A 34 1.37 -24.26 11.26
C ALA A 34 0.48 -23.90 10.06
N THR A 35 -0.81 -24.16 10.16
CA THR A 35 -1.81 -23.72 9.19
C THR A 35 -1.57 -22.22 8.98
N LYS A 36 -1.06 -21.85 7.77
CA LYS A 36 -0.82 -20.45 7.44
C LYS A 36 -2.08 -19.67 7.76
N SER A 37 -1.94 -18.60 8.52
CA SER A 37 -3.04 -17.68 8.80
C SER A 37 -3.57 -17.19 7.45
N THR A 38 -4.87 -17.29 7.25
CA THR A 38 -5.52 -16.74 6.05
C THR A 38 -6.35 -15.54 6.47
N TYR A 39 -6.23 -14.49 5.72
CA TYR A 39 -6.96 -13.24 5.93
C TYR A 39 -7.97 -13.03 4.83
N GLU A 40 -9.04 -12.31 5.14
CA GLU A 40 -9.96 -11.74 4.17
C GLU A 40 -9.57 -10.28 3.92
N VAL A 41 -9.64 -9.84 2.68
CA VAL A 41 -9.28 -8.47 2.26
C VAL A 41 -10.49 -7.81 1.61
N PHE A 42 -10.86 -6.64 2.11
CA PHE A 42 -12.00 -5.86 1.61
C PHE A 42 -11.54 -4.50 1.11
N ALA A 43 -12.07 -4.08 -0.05
CA ALA A 43 -11.99 -2.70 -0.53
C ALA A 43 -13.27 -1.96 -0.15
N LEU A 44 -13.12 -0.82 0.51
CA LEU A 44 -14.20 0.05 0.95
C LEU A 44 -14.07 1.37 0.19
N LYS A 45 -14.92 1.58 -0.84
CA LYS A 45 -14.94 2.82 -1.62
C LYS A 45 -15.64 3.90 -0.81
N TYR A 46 -14.89 4.89 -0.35
CA TYR A 46 -15.44 5.98 0.46
C TYR A 46 -15.80 7.25 -0.33
N ALA A 47 -15.30 7.39 -1.58
CA ALA A 47 -15.64 8.50 -2.47
C ALA A 47 -15.40 8.14 -3.95
N GLY A 48 -15.94 8.95 -4.86
CA GLY A 48 -15.81 8.79 -6.30
C GLY A 48 -17.13 8.31 -6.96
N PRO A 49 -17.14 8.13 -8.30
CA PRO A 49 -15.98 8.31 -9.19
C PRO A 49 -15.60 9.79 -9.37
N LEU A 50 -14.30 10.01 -9.61
CA LEU A 50 -13.74 11.30 -10.01
C LEU A 50 -13.05 11.14 -11.37
N ASP A 51 -13.31 12.06 -12.28
CA ASP A 51 -12.60 12.13 -13.55
C ASP A 51 -11.22 12.75 -13.34
N ARG A 52 -10.19 12.10 -13.85
CA ARG A 52 -8.79 12.53 -13.75
C ARG A 52 -8.12 12.49 -15.12
N PRO A 53 -7.29 13.51 -15.48
CA PRO A 53 -6.47 13.43 -16.69
C PRO A 53 -5.61 12.17 -16.71
N GLY A 54 -5.56 11.48 -17.85
CA GLY A 54 -4.80 10.23 -17.99
C GLY A 54 -3.32 10.42 -17.69
N ALA A 55 -2.73 11.56 -18.06
CA ALA A 55 -1.33 11.89 -17.75
C ALA A 55 -1.01 12.01 -16.25
N MET A 56 -2.02 12.22 -15.39
CA MET A 56 -1.85 12.13 -13.93
C MET A 56 -1.93 10.69 -13.42
N THR A 57 -2.57 9.81 -14.20
CA THR A 57 -2.80 8.41 -13.84
C THR A 57 -1.72 7.49 -14.39
N PHE A 58 -1.14 7.86 -15.56
CA PHE A 58 -0.08 7.12 -16.23
C PHE A 58 1.04 8.06 -16.63
N PHE A 59 2.25 7.81 -16.17
CA PHE A 59 3.41 8.63 -16.47
C PHE A 59 3.70 8.65 -17.97
N ASN A 60 3.80 9.88 -18.54
CA ASN A 60 4.04 10.11 -19.96
C ASN A 60 3.07 9.45 -20.95
N GLN A 61 1.86 9.15 -20.52
CA GLN A 61 0.82 8.52 -21.36
C GLN A 61 -0.54 9.17 -21.12
N GLY A 62 -1.51 8.87 -22.01
CA GLY A 62 -2.92 9.23 -21.80
C GLY A 62 -3.20 10.73 -21.74
N TYR A 63 -2.46 11.56 -22.49
CA TYR A 63 -2.60 13.03 -22.41
C TYR A 63 -3.99 13.54 -22.81
N SER A 64 -4.70 12.81 -23.68
CA SER A 64 -6.06 13.11 -24.13
C SER A 64 -7.13 12.32 -23.37
N ASP A 65 -6.73 11.39 -22.49
CA ASP A 65 -7.64 10.47 -21.86
C ASP A 65 -8.22 11.07 -20.58
N VAL A 66 -9.46 10.68 -20.28
CA VAL A 66 -10.10 10.91 -18.98
C VAL A 66 -10.31 9.56 -18.30
N ILE A 67 -9.71 9.39 -17.14
CA ILE A 67 -9.74 8.15 -16.38
C ILE A 67 -10.60 8.36 -15.14
N GLN A 68 -11.58 7.48 -14.92
CA GLN A 68 -12.36 7.48 -13.69
C GLN A 68 -11.63 6.72 -12.59
N ILE A 69 -11.45 7.38 -11.45
CA ILE A 69 -10.87 6.80 -10.26
C ILE A 69 -11.86 6.84 -9.10
N ASN A 70 -11.70 5.91 -8.19
CA ASN A 70 -12.37 5.87 -6.89
C ASN A 70 -11.36 6.02 -5.76
N TYR A 71 -11.85 6.31 -4.58
CA TYR A 71 -11.05 6.43 -3.36
C TYR A 71 -11.42 5.31 -2.40
N TYR A 72 -10.41 4.62 -1.87
CA TYR A 72 -10.58 3.45 -1.03
C TYR A 72 -9.83 3.55 0.29
N VAL A 73 -10.36 2.88 1.28
CA VAL A 73 -9.62 2.32 2.41
C VAL A 73 -9.81 0.81 2.38
N TRP A 74 -8.94 0.06 3.05
CA TRP A 74 -9.05 -1.40 3.04
C TRP A 74 -9.18 -1.95 4.46
N ALA A 75 -9.87 -3.08 4.58
CA ALA A 75 -9.93 -3.85 5.81
C ALA A 75 -9.36 -5.25 5.57
N ILE A 76 -8.44 -5.66 6.44
CA ILE A 76 -7.80 -6.98 6.45
C ILE A 76 -8.24 -7.67 7.73
N ARG A 77 -9.09 -8.68 7.60
CA ARG A 77 -9.70 -9.39 8.73
C ARG A 77 -9.09 -10.78 8.91
N ALA A 78 -8.57 -11.04 10.09
CA ALA A 78 -8.12 -12.38 10.49
C ALA A 78 -9.30 -13.27 10.89
N LYS A 79 -9.13 -14.59 10.87
CA LYS A 79 -10.15 -15.58 11.29
C LYS A 79 -10.67 -15.37 12.70
N ASN A 80 -9.85 -14.85 13.60
CA ASN A 80 -10.25 -14.54 14.99
C ASN A 80 -10.96 -13.18 15.12
N GLY A 81 -11.23 -12.49 14.01
CA GLY A 81 -11.88 -11.19 13.95
C GLY A 81 -10.94 -10.00 14.13
N ALA A 82 -9.68 -10.18 14.54
CA ALA A 82 -8.72 -9.08 14.61
C ALA A 82 -8.53 -8.44 13.24
N THR A 83 -8.63 -7.11 13.18
CA THR A 83 -8.65 -6.37 11.93
C THR A 83 -7.52 -5.35 11.87
N THR A 84 -6.91 -5.28 10.69
CA THR A 84 -6.00 -4.22 10.30
C THR A 84 -6.69 -3.37 9.23
N LEU A 85 -6.77 -2.06 9.44
CA LEU A 85 -7.22 -1.13 8.40
C LEU A 85 -6.01 -0.57 7.66
N VAL A 86 -6.20 -0.21 6.39
CA VAL A 86 -5.18 0.40 5.55
C VAL A 86 -5.72 1.72 5.04
N ASP A 87 -5.01 2.78 5.34
CA ASP A 87 -5.34 4.19 5.13
C ASP A 87 -6.56 4.70 5.91
N THR A 88 -6.79 5.99 5.89
CA THR A 88 -7.84 6.68 6.65
C THR A 88 -8.74 7.57 5.77
N GLY A 89 -8.46 7.63 4.47
CA GLY A 89 -9.22 8.45 3.53
C GLY A 89 -9.00 9.95 3.71
N THR A 90 -9.91 10.75 3.13
CA THR A 90 -9.84 12.23 3.17
C THR A 90 -10.31 12.85 4.49
N GLY A 91 -10.99 12.06 5.34
CA GLY A 91 -11.60 12.53 6.58
C GLY A 91 -12.86 13.38 6.38
N LYS A 92 -13.60 13.58 7.46
CA LYS A 92 -14.89 14.32 7.45
C LYS A 92 -14.76 15.80 7.07
N ALA A 93 -13.63 16.42 7.36
CA ALA A 93 -13.41 17.83 7.09
C ALA A 93 -13.30 18.14 5.58
N TRP A 94 -12.70 17.23 4.81
CA TRP A 94 -12.52 17.38 3.36
C TRP A 94 -13.44 16.50 2.53
N GLY A 95 -13.85 15.37 3.07
CA GLY A 95 -14.63 14.36 2.40
C GLY A 95 -15.89 14.87 1.67
N PRO A 96 -16.70 15.76 2.26
CA PRO A 96 -17.91 16.28 1.60
C PRO A 96 -17.67 17.02 0.28
N LYS A 97 -16.42 17.40 -0.03
CA LYS A 97 -16.03 17.98 -1.33
C LYS A 97 -15.92 16.91 -2.44
N PHE A 98 -15.92 15.63 -2.10
CA PHE A 98 -15.79 14.52 -3.03
C PHE A 98 -17.12 13.86 -3.30
N LYS A 99 -17.41 13.61 -4.58
CA LYS A 99 -18.64 12.94 -5.00
C LYS A 99 -18.79 11.59 -4.30
N GLY A 100 -19.99 11.29 -3.80
CA GLY A 100 -20.31 10.02 -3.17
C GLY A 100 -19.55 9.75 -1.86
N PHE A 101 -19.02 10.80 -1.19
CA PHE A 101 -18.31 10.64 0.06
C PHE A 101 -19.18 10.00 1.14
N PHE A 102 -18.63 8.98 1.77
CA PHE A 102 -19.15 8.42 3.02
C PHE A 102 -17.97 8.24 4.00
N PRO A 103 -18.13 8.57 5.30
CA PRO A 103 -17.03 8.49 6.27
C PRO A 103 -16.43 7.07 6.35
N PRO A 104 -15.15 6.89 6.00
CA PRO A 104 -14.59 5.54 5.86
C PRO A 104 -14.56 4.76 7.16
N GLU A 105 -14.39 5.41 8.32
CA GLU A 105 -14.43 4.75 9.61
C GLU A 105 -15.82 4.18 9.94
N GLN A 106 -16.88 4.68 9.33
CA GLN A 106 -18.24 4.15 9.47
C GLN A 106 -18.54 3.02 8.48
N MET A 107 -17.82 2.93 7.36
CA MET A 107 -17.98 1.84 6.40
C MET A 107 -17.57 0.50 6.98
N VAL A 108 -16.57 0.49 7.86
CA VAL A 108 -16.03 -0.72 8.49
C VAL A 108 -17.13 -1.50 9.25
N ALA A 109 -18.07 -0.78 9.87
CA ALA A 109 -19.22 -1.39 10.55
C ALA A 109 -20.18 -2.12 9.60
N ARG A 110 -20.27 -1.72 8.31
CA ARG A 110 -21.15 -2.35 7.30
C ARG A 110 -20.76 -3.79 6.97
N ILE A 111 -19.53 -4.20 7.30
CA ILE A 111 -19.05 -5.58 7.16
C ILE A 111 -18.90 -6.30 8.51
N GLY A 112 -19.58 -5.78 9.54
CA GLY A 112 -19.66 -6.40 10.87
C GLY A 112 -18.41 -6.29 11.72
N ILE A 113 -17.46 -5.42 11.37
CA ILE A 113 -16.24 -5.18 12.15
C ILE A 113 -16.57 -4.14 13.23
N LYS A 114 -16.33 -4.52 14.49
CA LYS A 114 -16.51 -3.64 15.65
C LYS A 114 -15.23 -2.87 15.96
N PRO A 115 -15.31 -1.68 16.59
CA PRO A 115 -14.15 -0.85 16.91
C PRO A 115 -13.05 -1.56 17.69
N GLU A 116 -13.42 -2.40 18.65
CA GLU A 116 -12.47 -3.15 19.49
C GLU A 116 -11.70 -4.25 18.73
N GLN A 117 -12.17 -4.65 17.55
CA GLN A 117 -11.49 -5.60 16.68
C GLN A 117 -10.39 -4.95 15.86
N VAL A 118 -10.43 -3.61 15.68
CA VAL A 118 -9.42 -2.87 14.93
C VAL A 118 -8.21 -2.63 15.83
N THR A 119 -7.17 -3.40 15.59
CA THR A 119 -5.94 -3.36 16.41
C THR A 119 -4.80 -2.60 15.75
N ARG A 120 -4.85 -2.43 14.43
CA ARG A 120 -3.81 -1.79 13.62
C ARG A 120 -4.44 -0.93 12.52
N ILE A 121 -3.78 0.19 12.23
CA ILE A 121 -4.06 1.04 11.09
C ILE A 121 -2.72 1.27 10.39
N VAL A 122 -2.62 0.86 9.14
CA VAL A 122 -1.45 1.10 8.30
C VAL A 122 -1.69 2.36 7.49
N VAL A 123 -0.87 3.37 7.67
CA VAL A 123 -0.82 4.55 6.80
C VAL A 123 0.17 4.23 5.69
N THR A 124 -0.33 4.02 4.47
CA THR A 124 0.53 3.65 3.35
C THR A 124 1.44 4.80 2.96
N HIS A 125 0.87 6.00 2.86
CA HIS A 125 1.58 7.25 2.63
C HIS A 125 0.74 8.45 3.08
N MET A 126 1.31 9.66 3.06
CA MET A 126 0.69 10.82 3.70
C MET A 126 0.07 11.82 2.71
N HIS A 127 -0.42 11.39 1.55
CA HIS A 127 -1.27 12.23 0.72
C HIS A 127 -2.66 12.44 1.35
N PHE A 128 -3.34 13.52 0.98
CA PHE A 128 -4.60 13.98 1.61
C PHE A 128 -5.70 12.93 1.63
N ASP A 129 -5.74 12.06 0.63
CA ASP A 129 -6.76 11.03 0.43
C ASP A 129 -6.44 9.69 1.11
N HIS A 130 -5.28 9.60 1.78
CA HIS A 130 -4.85 8.45 2.57
C HIS A 130 -4.73 8.77 4.06
N ILE A 131 -4.25 9.98 4.41
CA ILE A 131 -4.06 10.38 5.82
C ILE A 131 -5.14 11.34 6.35
N GLY A 132 -5.98 11.91 5.46
CA GLY A 132 -6.90 13.00 5.82
C GLY A 132 -7.85 12.69 6.96
N GLY A 133 -8.24 11.42 7.13
CA GLY A 133 -9.13 10.95 8.19
C GLY A 133 -8.42 10.50 9.48
N ILE A 134 -7.14 10.82 9.66
CA ILE A 134 -6.34 10.29 10.76
C ILE A 134 -6.94 10.56 12.15
N THR A 135 -7.51 11.74 12.37
CA THR A 135 -8.15 12.11 13.65
C THR A 135 -9.47 11.38 13.84
N ASP A 136 -10.27 11.20 12.77
CA ASP A 136 -11.51 10.45 12.79
C ASP A 136 -11.25 8.99 13.17
N PHE A 137 -10.22 8.38 12.57
CA PHE A 137 -9.81 7.00 12.87
C PHE A 137 -9.20 6.87 14.27
N ALA A 138 -8.41 7.85 14.72
CA ALA A 138 -7.84 7.85 16.06
C ALA A 138 -8.90 7.90 17.15
N GLN A 139 -10.02 8.57 16.89
CA GLN A 139 -11.19 8.65 17.75
C GLN A 139 -12.04 7.38 17.68
N ALA A 140 -12.32 6.87 16.46
CA ALA A 140 -13.14 5.69 16.25
C ALA A 140 -12.48 4.40 16.79
N TYR A 141 -11.14 4.33 16.76
CA TYR A 141 -10.35 3.17 17.14
C TYR A 141 -9.28 3.54 18.18
N PRO A 142 -9.67 3.83 19.44
CA PRO A 142 -8.78 4.43 20.43
C PRO A 142 -7.62 3.54 20.87
N THR A 143 -7.75 2.21 20.70
CA THR A 143 -6.72 1.23 21.08
C THR A 143 -5.80 0.83 19.91
N ALA A 144 -6.17 1.17 18.68
CA ALA A 144 -5.39 0.82 17.50
C ALA A 144 -4.03 1.55 17.46
N LYS A 145 -3.01 0.83 16.99
CA LYS A 145 -1.69 1.38 16.68
C LYS A 145 -1.62 1.75 15.20
N PHE A 146 -0.95 2.85 14.91
CA PHE A 146 -0.72 3.35 13.55
C PHE A 146 0.69 3.00 13.11
N TYR A 147 0.82 2.44 11.92
CA TYR A 147 2.10 2.05 11.33
C TYR A 147 2.39 2.92 10.11
N VAL A 148 3.53 3.57 10.09
CA VAL A 148 3.98 4.42 8.98
C VAL A 148 5.47 4.21 8.76
N GLN A 149 5.96 4.30 7.52
CA GLN A 149 7.40 4.29 7.29
C GLN A 149 8.05 5.55 7.86
N LYS A 150 9.19 5.38 8.52
CA LYS A 150 9.98 6.48 9.06
C LYS A 150 10.33 7.51 7.99
N LYS A 151 10.71 7.06 6.78
CA LYS A 151 10.99 7.93 5.63
C LYS A 151 9.80 8.78 5.21
N GLU A 152 8.59 8.22 5.28
CA GLU A 152 7.34 8.94 4.96
C GLU A 152 7.03 9.99 6.02
N PHE A 153 7.08 9.58 7.28
CA PHE A 153 6.85 10.47 8.42
C PHE A 153 7.86 11.63 8.44
N ASP A 154 9.15 11.34 8.31
CA ASP A 154 10.21 12.35 8.30
C ASP A 154 10.05 13.33 7.12
N PHE A 155 9.67 12.83 5.93
CA PHE A 155 9.46 13.71 4.78
C PHE A 155 8.30 14.68 4.99
N TRP A 156 7.12 14.18 5.37
CA TRP A 156 5.92 15.03 5.43
C TRP A 156 5.85 15.89 6.69
N VAL A 157 6.28 15.36 7.83
CA VAL A 157 6.22 16.08 9.12
C VAL A 157 7.43 16.99 9.32
N ASN A 158 8.63 16.49 9.06
CA ASN A 158 9.87 17.14 9.51
C ASN A 158 10.61 17.88 8.38
N SER A 159 10.49 17.45 7.11
CA SER A 159 11.30 18.01 6.03
C SER A 159 10.75 19.35 5.51
N PRO A 160 11.59 20.37 5.30
CA PRO A 160 11.19 21.60 4.63
C PRO A 160 10.86 21.37 3.13
N LEU A 161 11.31 20.28 2.53
CA LEU A 161 11.03 19.96 1.13
C LEU A 161 9.53 19.70 0.89
N SER A 162 8.85 19.01 1.81
CA SER A 162 7.41 18.76 1.68
C SER A 162 6.57 20.06 1.69
N LYS A 163 7.09 21.16 2.23
CA LYS A 163 6.39 22.45 2.29
C LYS A 163 6.46 23.26 1.00
N ARG A 164 7.23 22.79 0.01
CA ARG A 164 7.35 23.45 -1.30
C ARG A 164 6.07 23.38 -2.11
N ALA A 165 5.87 24.34 -3.03
CA ALA A 165 4.64 24.50 -3.81
C ALA A 165 4.24 23.22 -4.59
N ALA A 166 5.23 22.47 -5.10
CA ALA A 166 4.99 21.24 -5.86
C ALA A 166 4.22 20.16 -5.06
N TYR A 167 4.38 20.14 -3.73
CA TYR A 167 3.73 19.14 -2.86
C TYR A 167 2.42 19.61 -2.25
N ARG A 168 2.12 20.93 -2.26
CA ARG A 168 0.91 21.50 -1.62
C ARG A 168 -0.40 20.87 -2.07
N PRO A 169 -0.62 20.58 -3.38
CA PRO A 169 -1.88 19.98 -3.83
C PRO A 169 -2.13 18.57 -3.28
N LEU A 170 -1.08 17.91 -2.79
CA LEU A 170 -1.12 16.53 -2.30
C LEU A 170 -1.29 16.45 -0.77
N GLN A 171 -1.34 17.58 -0.08
CA GLN A 171 -1.33 17.64 1.38
C GLN A 171 -2.68 17.95 1.98
N ASN A 172 -2.93 17.36 3.14
CA ASN A 172 -3.85 17.88 4.15
C ASN A 172 -3.00 18.36 5.34
N PRO A 173 -2.69 19.67 5.46
CA PRO A 173 -1.79 20.20 6.48
C PRO A 173 -2.25 19.88 7.91
N ASP A 174 -3.57 19.93 8.15
CA ASP A 174 -4.14 19.66 9.48
C ASP A 174 -3.94 18.20 9.88
N ALA A 175 -4.15 17.28 8.93
CA ALA A 175 -3.94 15.85 9.15
C ALA A 175 -2.45 15.52 9.38
N ILE A 176 -1.55 16.14 8.60
CA ILE A 176 -0.09 15.98 8.77
C ILE A 176 0.35 16.50 10.15
N GLN A 177 -0.15 17.66 10.57
CA GLN A 177 0.15 18.23 11.88
C GLN A 177 -0.37 17.31 13.00
N ALA A 178 -1.63 16.89 12.93
CA ALA A 178 -2.22 16.00 13.92
C ALA A 178 -1.46 14.68 14.03
N PHE A 179 -1.07 14.08 12.89
CA PHE A 179 -0.29 12.84 12.88
C PHE A 179 1.12 13.05 13.42
N GLY A 180 1.74 14.20 13.16
CA GLY A 180 3.01 14.61 13.75
C GLY A 180 2.96 14.68 15.28
N GLU A 181 1.87 15.24 15.84
CA GLU A 181 1.64 15.25 17.29
C GLU A 181 1.40 13.84 17.85
N MET A 182 0.59 13.02 17.16
CA MET A 182 0.39 11.62 17.54
C MET A 182 1.69 10.82 17.53
N GLY A 183 2.62 11.16 16.63
CA GLY A 183 3.93 10.51 16.51
C GLY A 183 4.86 10.68 17.71
N LYS A 184 4.57 11.63 18.60
CA LYS A 184 5.27 11.80 19.89
C LYS A 184 4.82 10.78 20.94
N GLY A 185 3.72 10.08 20.71
CA GLY A 185 3.13 9.11 21.64
C GLY A 185 3.33 7.66 21.20
N PRO A 186 2.91 6.69 22.03
CA PRO A 186 3.18 5.27 21.82
C PRO A 186 2.27 4.61 20.77
N ARG A 187 1.28 5.34 20.23
CA ARG A 187 0.32 4.77 19.27
C ARG A 187 0.86 4.77 17.84
N VAL A 188 1.84 5.58 17.51
CA VAL A 188 2.45 5.63 16.16
C VAL A 188 3.76 4.86 16.18
N ILE A 189 3.81 3.85 15.35
CA ILE A 189 4.99 3.00 15.14
C ILE A 189 5.64 3.43 13.82
N GLN A 190 6.80 4.03 13.92
CA GLN A 190 7.62 4.36 12.75
C GLN A 190 8.44 3.15 12.34
N VAL A 191 8.14 2.61 11.17
CA VAL A 191 8.79 1.43 10.60
C VAL A 191 9.97 1.87 9.74
N ASP A 192 11.08 1.18 9.82
CA ASP A 192 12.24 1.45 8.95
C ASP A 192 12.51 0.22 8.07
N GLY A 193 11.99 0.28 6.84
CA GLY A 193 12.06 -0.83 5.88
C GLY A 193 10.90 -1.84 6.02
N ASP A 194 11.16 -3.10 5.66
CA ASP A 194 10.15 -4.15 5.71
C ASP A 194 9.96 -4.65 7.16
N MET A 195 8.70 -4.94 7.55
CA MET A 195 8.40 -5.34 8.93
C MET A 195 7.23 -6.34 8.99
N VAL A 196 7.39 -7.40 9.76
CA VAL A 196 6.28 -8.31 10.12
C VAL A 196 5.41 -7.65 11.20
N ILE A 197 4.08 -7.56 10.97
CA ILE A 197 3.14 -6.87 11.88
C ILE A 197 2.05 -7.77 12.46
N GLY A 198 2.08 -9.05 12.18
CA GLY A 198 1.11 -10.02 12.67
C GLY A 198 1.47 -11.41 12.18
N PRO A 199 0.64 -12.41 12.44
CA PRO A 199 0.89 -13.73 11.90
C PRO A 199 0.98 -13.66 10.37
N ASP A 200 2.16 -13.85 9.82
CA ASP A 200 2.44 -13.90 8.36
C ASP A 200 2.08 -12.64 7.54
N MET A 201 1.68 -11.52 8.16
CA MET A 201 1.41 -10.25 7.49
C MET A 201 2.63 -9.34 7.58
N GLN A 202 3.00 -8.68 6.47
CA GLN A 202 4.18 -7.84 6.40
C GLN A 202 3.88 -6.47 5.79
N LEU A 203 4.55 -5.45 6.29
CA LEU A 203 4.70 -4.17 5.62
C LEU A 203 5.92 -4.25 4.71
N LEU A 204 5.78 -3.85 3.47
CA LEU A 204 6.88 -3.74 2.53
C LEU A 204 7.10 -2.26 2.20
N LEU A 205 8.31 -1.76 2.40
CA LEU A 205 8.71 -0.44 1.93
C LEU A 205 8.67 -0.43 0.39
N ALA A 206 7.89 0.47 -0.19
CA ALA A 206 7.56 0.52 -1.62
C ALA A 206 7.66 1.96 -2.17
N PRO A 207 8.81 2.62 -2.10
CA PRO A 207 8.97 4.01 -2.47
C PRO A 207 8.83 4.23 -3.98
N GLY A 208 8.61 5.51 -4.37
CA GLY A 208 8.51 5.93 -5.77
C GLY A 208 7.43 6.97 -5.95
N HIS A 209 6.19 6.68 -5.59
CA HIS A 209 5.09 7.63 -5.51
C HIS A 209 5.36 8.68 -4.42
N THR A 210 5.69 8.23 -3.23
CA THR A 210 6.25 9.05 -2.15
C THR A 210 7.57 8.43 -1.64
N PRO A 211 8.38 9.16 -0.86
CA PRO A 211 9.67 8.66 -0.39
C PRO A 211 9.61 7.41 0.49
N GLY A 212 8.51 7.24 1.20
CA GLY A 212 8.33 6.16 2.17
C GLY A 212 7.00 5.42 2.05
N LEU A 213 6.37 5.42 0.87
CA LEU A 213 5.17 4.60 0.67
C LEU A 213 5.44 3.16 1.09
N GLN A 214 4.46 2.53 1.74
CA GLN A 214 4.47 1.11 2.10
C GLN A 214 3.22 0.40 1.63
N THR A 215 3.35 -0.90 1.39
CA THR A 215 2.26 -1.81 1.02
C THR A 215 2.08 -2.88 2.08
N VAL A 216 0.96 -3.60 2.05
CA VAL A 216 0.73 -4.72 2.97
C VAL A 216 0.70 -6.03 2.19
N LEU A 217 1.61 -6.95 2.54
CA LEU A 217 1.67 -8.32 2.04
C LEU A 217 0.92 -9.25 3.00
N ILE A 218 0.00 -10.04 2.47
CA ILE A 218 -1.01 -10.77 3.25
C ILE A 218 -1.18 -12.18 2.68
N PRO A 219 -1.09 -13.25 3.49
CA PRO A 219 -1.48 -14.59 3.06
C PRO A 219 -3.01 -14.72 3.08
N THR A 220 -3.59 -14.96 1.90
CA THR A 220 -5.03 -15.17 1.72
C THR A 220 -5.33 -16.57 1.16
N ALA A 221 -6.60 -16.90 1.00
CA ALA A 221 -7.00 -18.14 0.31
C ALA A 221 -6.56 -18.18 -1.16
N LYS A 222 -6.33 -16.99 -1.78
CA LYS A 222 -5.80 -16.86 -3.15
C LYS A 222 -4.27 -16.94 -3.24
N GLY A 223 -3.58 -17.13 -2.12
CA GLY A 223 -2.12 -17.05 -2.00
C GLY A 223 -1.66 -15.72 -1.44
N GLN A 224 -0.39 -15.37 -1.69
CA GLN A 224 0.15 -14.07 -1.30
C GLN A 224 -0.55 -12.96 -2.06
N THR A 225 -1.00 -11.97 -1.32
CA THR A 225 -1.82 -10.86 -1.79
C THR A 225 -1.21 -9.55 -1.31
N ILE A 226 -1.23 -8.50 -2.12
CA ILE A 226 -0.73 -7.19 -1.76
C ILE A 226 -1.85 -6.15 -1.84
N VAL A 227 -2.11 -5.45 -0.74
CA VAL A 227 -2.77 -4.16 -0.78
C VAL A 227 -1.69 -3.13 -1.11
N GLY A 228 -1.67 -2.73 -2.38
CA GLY A 228 -0.61 -1.91 -2.96
C GLY A 228 -0.81 -0.41 -2.75
N SER A 229 -2.06 0.04 -2.51
CA SER A 229 -2.39 1.47 -2.47
C SER A 229 -1.76 2.19 -3.68
N ASP A 230 -1.20 3.37 -3.50
CA ASP A 230 -0.63 4.17 -4.57
C ASP A 230 0.78 3.76 -5.03
N SER A 231 1.25 2.56 -4.62
CA SER A 231 2.33 1.93 -5.38
C SER A 231 1.91 1.69 -6.84
N ALA A 232 0.60 1.59 -7.10
CA ALA A 232 -0.01 1.68 -8.42
C ALA A 232 -1.40 2.32 -8.31
N HIS A 233 -1.77 3.22 -9.19
CA HIS A 233 -3.12 3.80 -9.18
C HIS A 233 -4.16 2.83 -9.74
N LEU A 234 -3.82 2.07 -10.78
CA LEU A 234 -4.70 1.14 -11.48
C LEU A 234 -4.01 -0.22 -11.68
N PHE A 235 -4.80 -1.27 -11.89
CA PHE A 235 -4.29 -2.61 -12.24
C PHE A 235 -3.36 -2.59 -13.46
N ARG A 236 -3.64 -1.71 -14.43
CA ARG A 236 -2.81 -1.52 -15.61
C ARG A 236 -1.39 -1.12 -15.24
N SER A 237 -1.20 -0.29 -14.22
CA SER A 237 0.11 0.17 -13.77
C SER A 237 1.03 -0.99 -13.37
N PHE A 238 0.51 -1.96 -12.63
CA PHE A 238 1.27 -3.17 -12.26
C PHE A 238 1.58 -4.09 -13.45
N LYS A 239 0.68 -4.13 -14.46
CA LYS A 239 0.80 -5.05 -15.60
C LYS A 239 1.77 -4.53 -16.66
N GLU A 240 1.84 -3.22 -16.84
CA GLU A 240 2.53 -2.59 -17.97
C GLU A 240 3.75 -1.75 -17.56
N ASP A 241 4.17 -1.78 -16.28
CA ASP A 241 5.26 -0.95 -15.74
C ASP A 241 5.04 0.55 -15.93
N VAL A 242 3.79 1.01 -15.83
CA VAL A 242 3.44 2.42 -16.01
C VAL A 242 2.94 3.01 -14.70
N PRO A 243 3.81 3.60 -13.88
CA PRO A 243 3.41 4.28 -12.65
C PRO A 243 2.59 5.54 -12.96
N SER A 244 2.01 6.14 -11.92
CA SER A 244 1.24 7.38 -12.10
C SER A 244 2.14 8.57 -12.43
N GLY A 245 1.55 9.65 -12.96
CA GLY A 245 2.24 10.91 -13.18
C GLY A 245 2.61 11.67 -11.90
N LEU A 246 2.10 11.25 -10.74
CA LEU A 246 2.44 11.82 -9.44
C LEU A 246 3.66 11.06 -8.86
N ILE A 247 4.86 11.50 -9.21
CA ILE A 247 6.10 10.76 -8.99
C ILE A 247 7.06 11.56 -8.12
N THR A 248 7.63 10.89 -7.11
CA THR A 248 8.80 11.39 -6.39
C THR A 248 10.10 10.83 -6.97
N ASN A 249 10.14 9.55 -7.32
CA ASN A 249 11.34 8.91 -7.89
C ASN A 249 10.96 7.73 -8.81
N LEU A 250 11.05 7.95 -10.12
CA LEU A 250 10.68 6.94 -11.11
C LEU A 250 11.56 5.68 -11.09
N PRO A 251 12.92 5.76 -11.10
CA PRO A 251 13.74 4.55 -11.07
C PRO A 251 13.44 3.65 -9.87
N ILE A 252 13.38 4.23 -8.67
CA ILE A 252 13.06 3.48 -7.46
C ILE A 252 11.63 2.90 -7.53
N TRP A 253 10.68 3.57 -8.19
CA TRP A 253 9.33 3.04 -8.32
C TRP A 253 9.28 1.78 -9.20
N LEU A 254 10.06 1.73 -10.26
CA LEU A 254 10.18 0.53 -11.10
C LEU A 254 10.84 -0.64 -10.34
N GLU A 255 11.89 -0.37 -9.54
CA GLU A 255 12.47 -1.36 -8.63
C GLU A 255 11.45 -1.84 -7.58
N THR A 256 10.57 -0.94 -7.12
CA THR A 256 9.44 -1.30 -6.25
C THR A 256 8.51 -2.31 -6.95
N TYR A 257 8.17 -2.11 -8.22
CA TYR A 257 7.35 -3.08 -8.96
C TYR A 257 8.00 -4.46 -9.03
N ASP A 258 9.29 -4.54 -9.29
CA ASP A 258 10.01 -5.81 -9.28
C ASP A 258 9.97 -6.49 -7.91
N LYS A 259 10.16 -5.73 -6.83
CA LYS A 259 10.04 -6.22 -5.46
C LYS A 259 8.63 -6.75 -5.17
N LEU A 260 7.58 -6.02 -5.56
CA LEU A 260 6.20 -6.44 -5.31
C LEU A 260 5.86 -7.72 -6.08
N ARG A 261 6.28 -7.84 -7.35
CA ARG A 261 6.09 -9.04 -8.19
C ARG A 261 6.85 -10.25 -7.66
N PHE A 262 7.98 -10.05 -7.01
CA PHE A 262 8.71 -11.14 -6.33
C PHE A 262 7.90 -11.70 -5.15
N ASN A 263 7.09 -10.88 -4.48
CA ASN A 263 6.34 -11.26 -3.28
C ASN A 263 4.93 -11.80 -3.56
N ALA A 264 4.28 -11.37 -4.64
CA ALA A 264 2.93 -11.83 -4.99
C ALA A 264 2.70 -11.79 -6.52
N PRO A 265 1.83 -12.66 -7.07
CA PRO A 265 1.43 -12.57 -8.46
C PRO A 265 0.63 -11.28 -8.71
N VAL A 266 0.78 -10.70 -9.92
CA VAL A 266 0.19 -9.39 -10.28
C VAL A 266 -1.33 -9.37 -10.13
N GLU A 267 -2.00 -10.48 -10.39
CA GLU A 267 -3.45 -10.65 -10.23
C GLU A 267 -3.93 -10.55 -8.78
N ASN A 268 -3.02 -10.70 -7.82
CA ASN A 268 -3.28 -10.56 -6.38
C ASN A 268 -2.76 -9.22 -5.80
N MET A 269 -2.42 -8.24 -6.66
CA MET A 269 -2.00 -6.90 -6.24
C MET A 269 -3.13 -5.91 -6.46
N PHE A 270 -3.55 -5.22 -5.40
CA PHE A 270 -4.67 -4.29 -5.41
C PHE A 270 -4.19 -2.85 -5.37
N PRO A 271 -4.48 -2.05 -6.44
CA PRO A 271 -4.03 -0.67 -6.57
C PRO A 271 -4.87 0.30 -5.75
N GLY A 272 -4.45 1.59 -5.71
CA GLY A 272 -5.09 2.63 -4.89
C GLY A 272 -6.46 3.09 -5.37
N HIS A 273 -6.72 3.10 -6.70
CA HIS A 273 -7.83 3.89 -7.24
C HIS A 273 -8.67 3.23 -8.33
N ASP A 274 -8.41 1.96 -8.69
CA ASP A 274 -9.09 1.31 -9.81
C ASP A 274 -10.56 1.02 -9.50
N SER A 275 -11.46 1.44 -10.38
CA SER A 275 -12.89 1.16 -10.27
C SER A 275 -13.21 -0.33 -10.40
N LYS A 276 -12.34 -1.11 -11.03
CA LYS A 276 -12.46 -2.57 -11.15
C LYS A 276 -12.48 -3.29 -9.81
N MET A 277 -11.95 -2.68 -8.74
CA MET A 277 -12.12 -3.26 -7.41
C MET A 277 -13.58 -3.41 -6.98
N LEU A 278 -14.52 -2.60 -7.55
CA LEU A 278 -15.95 -2.73 -7.27
C LEU A 278 -16.69 -3.63 -8.26
N THR A 279 -16.21 -3.72 -9.52
CA THR A 279 -16.94 -4.42 -10.59
C THR A 279 -16.51 -5.86 -10.76
N ASP A 280 -15.24 -6.17 -10.50
CA ASP A 280 -14.63 -7.45 -10.82
C ASP A 280 -14.57 -8.40 -9.60
N PHE A 281 -15.01 -7.93 -8.40
CA PHE A 281 -14.96 -8.68 -7.15
C PHE A 281 -16.33 -8.79 -6.48
N PRO A 282 -16.57 -9.84 -5.67
CA PRO A 282 -17.85 -10.05 -4.99
C PRO A 282 -18.22 -8.86 -4.09
N LYS A 283 -19.40 -8.30 -4.33
CA LYS A 283 -19.99 -7.26 -3.47
C LYS A 283 -20.48 -7.87 -2.16
N VAL A 284 -20.06 -7.30 -1.03
CA VAL A 284 -20.47 -7.75 0.32
C VAL A 284 -21.37 -6.72 1.02
N ALA A 285 -21.26 -5.45 0.66
CA ALA A 285 -22.16 -4.38 1.07
C ALA A 285 -22.13 -3.26 0.01
N GLU A 286 -22.94 -2.22 0.19
CA GLU A 286 -22.90 -1.05 -0.69
C GLU A 286 -21.49 -0.43 -0.65
N ASP A 287 -20.90 -0.23 -1.84
CA ASP A 287 -19.55 0.30 -2.03
C ASP A 287 -18.42 -0.53 -1.36
N ILE A 288 -18.68 -1.80 -1.05
CA ILE A 288 -17.70 -2.71 -0.43
C ILE A 288 -17.66 -4.04 -1.16
N THR A 289 -16.44 -4.47 -1.53
CA THR A 289 -16.18 -5.76 -2.17
C THR A 289 -15.12 -6.55 -1.40
N GLN A 290 -15.23 -7.89 -1.49
CA GLN A 290 -14.21 -8.79 -0.96
C GLN A 290 -13.22 -9.14 -2.07
N LEU A 291 -11.96 -8.74 -1.89
CA LEU A 291 -10.88 -8.91 -2.87
C LEU A 291 -10.23 -10.30 -2.75
N ALA A 292 -10.09 -10.81 -1.53
CA ALA A 292 -9.48 -12.10 -1.26
C ALA A 292 -10.01 -12.69 0.07
#